data_428fa3a0d73b0031f53827775b102363
#
_entry.id   428fa3a0d73b0031f53827775b102363
#
_cell.length_a   1.000
_cell.length_b   1.000
_cell.length_c   1.000
_cell.angle_alpha   90.00
_cell.angle_beta   90.00
_cell.angle_gamma   90.00
#
_symmetry.space_group_name_H-M   'P 1'
#
loop_
_entity.id
_entity.type
_entity.pdbx_description
1 polymer ?
#
loop_
_entity_poly.entity_id
_entity_poly.type
_entity_poly.pdbx_seq_one_letter_code
_entity_poly.pdbx_strand_id
1 'polypeptide(L)'
;VTTLKKIGTAPKSKTGTKVTFMPDATIFSTTDFKYNTISERLNESAFLLKNVTLSLTDKRTDEAIEFHYENGVQDFVSYLNEDKETLTPVLYFEGEDNGFQVEVALQYNDGFSDNILSFVNNVRTKDGGTHETGLKSAITKVMNDYARKTGLLKEKDKNLEGSDYREGLAAVLSILVPEEHLQFEGQTKDKLGSPLARPVVDGIVADKLTFFLMENGELASNLIRKAIKARDAREAARK
;
A
#
# COMPACT_ATOMS: atom_id res chain seq x y z
N VAL A 1 30.21 -17.10 -19.66
CA VAL A 1 30.27 -15.91 -18.78
C VAL A 1 31.59 -15.22 -19.04
N THR A 2 31.55 -13.97 -19.49
CA THR A 2 32.77 -13.17 -19.74
C THR A 2 33.14 -12.41 -18.46
N THR A 3 34.43 -12.33 -18.17
CA THR A 3 34.97 -11.57 -17.03
C THR A 3 34.74 -10.06 -17.23
N LEU A 4 34.41 -9.35 -16.17
CA LEU A 4 34.31 -7.89 -16.17
C LEU A 4 35.67 -7.27 -16.56
N LYS A 5 35.69 -6.37 -17.53
CA LYS A 5 36.88 -5.65 -17.96
C LYS A 5 36.72 -4.14 -17.72
N LYS A 6 37.72 -3.52 -17.10
CA LYS A 6 37.79 -2.07 -17.02
C LYS A 6 38.13 -1.51 -18.41
N ILE A 7 37.24 -0.70 -18.99
CA ILE A 7 37.41 -0.11 -20.32
C ILE A 7 37.76 1.40 -20.30
N GLY A 8 37.71 2.00 -19.09
CA GLY A 8 38.00 3.43 -18.95
C GLY A 8 37.73 3.97 -17.56
N THR A 9 37.76 5.27 -17.43
CA THR A 9 37.39 6.03 -16.23
C THR A 9 36.30 7.03 -16.56
N ALA A 10 35.37 7.24 -15.64
CA ALA A 10 34.33 8.25 -15.74
C ALA A 10 34.58 9.40 -14.74
N PRO A 11 34.15 10.63 -15.02
CA PRO A 11 34.16 11.71 -14.05
C PRO A 11 33.41 11.29 -12.77
N LYS A 12 33.89 11.74 -11.60
CA LYS A 12 33.25 11.41 -10.29
C LYS A 12 31.77 11.84 -10.21
N SER A 13 31.36 12.82 -11.00
CA SER A 13 29.97 13.28 -11.12
C SER A 13 29.07 12.39 -11.97
N LYS A 14 29.65 11.46 -12.76
CA LYS A 14 28.90 10.52 -13.58
C LYS A 14 28.94 9.13 -12.95
N THR A 15 27.88 8.78 -12.21
CA THR A 15 27.67 7.44 -11.65
C THR A 15 26.46 6.80 -12.30
N GLY A 16 26.48 5.49 -12.44
CA GLY A 16 25.33 4.78 -12.97
C GLY A 16 25.70 3.42 -13.56
N THR A 17 24.65 2.66 -13.85
CA THR A 17 24.76 1.34 -14.47
C THR A 17 23.87 1.30 -15.71
N LYS A 18 24.38 0.75 -16.81
CA LYS A 18 23.60 0.49 -18.01
C LYS A 18 23.55 -1.02 -18.26
N VAL A 19 22.36 -1.57 -18.33
CA VAL A 19 22.12 -2.98 -18.68
C VAL A 19 21.37 -3.04 -20.00
N THR A 20 21.85 -3.86 -20.93
CA THR A 20 21.19 -4.13 -22.21
C THR A 20 21.01 -5.64 -22.35
N PHE A 21 19.81 -6.07 -22.69
CA PHE A 21 19.49 -7.49 -22.86
C PHE A 21 18.46 -7.69 -23.98
N MET A 22 18.39 -8.88 -24.50
CA MET A 22 17.36 -9.35 -25.40
C MET A 22 16.80 -10.68 -24.86
N PRO A 23 15.47 -10.80 -24.71
CA PRO A 23 14.87 -12.06 -24.29
C PRO A 23 15.13 -13.16 -25.30
N ASP A 24 15.37 -14.38 -24.82
CA ASP A 24 15.62 -15.55 -25.68
C ASP A 24 14.29 -16.11 -26.20
N ALA A 25 14.06 -16.01 -27.51
CA ALA A 25 12.85 -16.49 -28.18
C ALA A 25 12.68 -18.02 -28.12
N THR A 26 13.70 -18.77 -27.73
CA THR A 26 13.59 -20.22 -27.52
C THR A 26 13.02 -20.59 -26.15
N ILE A 27 13.06 -19.64 -25.21
CA ILE A 27 12.58 -19.81 -23.82
C ILE A 27 11.22 -19.10 -23.62
N PHE A 28 11.10 -17.88 -24.13
CA PHE A 28 9.89 -17.06 -23.96
C PHE A 28 8.97 -17.21 -25.16
N SER A 29 7.68 -17.40 -24.90
CA SER A 29 6.64 -17.49 -25.93
C SER A 29 6.43 -16.19 -26.72
N THR A 30 6.82 -15.05 -26.14
CA THR A 30 6.89 -13.75 -26.80
C THR A 30 8.07 -12.94 -26.28
N THR A 31 8.73 -12.24 -27.16
CA THR A 31 9.81 -11.27 -26.83
C THR A 31 9.37 -9.83 -27.03
N ASP A 32 8.08 -9.64 -27.30
CA ASP A 32 7.51 -8.31 -27.52
C ASP A 32 7.12 -7.66 -26.18
N PHE A 33 7.80 -6.56 -25.85
CA PHE A 33 7.49 -5.75 -24.69
C PHE A 33 6.26 -4.86 -24.95
N LYS A 34 5.30 -4.90 -24.04
CA LYS A 34 4.12 -4.02 -24.08
C LYS A 34 4.37 -2.76 -23.26
N TYR A 35 4.29 -1.60 -23.92
CA TYR A 35 4.52 -0.29 -23.31
C TYR A 35 3.66 -0.08 -22.06
N ASN A 36 2.34 -0.29 -22.16
CA ASN A 36 1.43 -0.07 -21.04
C ASN A 36 1.76 -0.94 -19.81
N THR A 37 2.10 -2.21 -20.00
CA THR A 37 2.45 -3.11 -18.89
C THR A 37 3.70 -2.64 -18.16
N ILE A 38 4.71 -2.15 -18.89
CA ILE A 38 5.94 -1.62 -18.28
C ILE A 38 5.67 -0.28 -17.62
N SER A 39 4.91 0.59 -18.28
CA SER A 39 4.53 1.91 -17.77
C SER A 39 3.78 1.81 -16.44
N GLU A 40 2.76 0.96 -16.35
CA GLU A 40 2.01 0.70 -15.12
C GLU A 40 2.92 0.22 -13.99
N ARG A 41 3.85 -0.71 -14.29
CA ARG A 41 4.79 -1.22 -13.30
C ARG A 41 5.79 -0.18 -12.82
N LEU A 42 6.28 0.67 -13.72
CA LEU A 42 7.16 1.78 -13.35
C LEU A 42 6.42 2.83 -12.52
N ASN A 43 5.17 3.12 -12.85
CA ASN A 43 4.33 4.04 -12.08
C ASN A 43 4.15 3.54 -10.63
N GLU A 44 3.76 2.28 -10.43
CA GLU A 44 3.69 1.66 -9.09
C GLU A 44 5.03 1.78 -8.33
N SER A 45 6.14 1.48 -9.02
CA SER A 45 7.47 1.55 -8.41
C SER A 45 7.88 2.97 -8.04
N ALA A 46 7.52 3.97 -8.85
CA ALA A 46 7.84 5.36 -8.58
C ALA A 46 7.13 5.89 -7.32
N PHE A 47 5.90 5.48 -7.07
CA PHE A 47 5.21 5.81 -5.81
C PHE A 47 5.90 5.25 -4.56
N LEU A 48 6.57 4.10 -4.67
CA LEU A 48 7.27 3.49 -3.54
C LEU A 48 8.67 4.06 -3.33
N LEU A 49 9.24 4.71 -4.34
CA LEU A 49 10.61 5.22 -4.36
C LEU A 49 10.62 6.75 -4.35
N LYS A 50 10.37 7.34 -3.19
CA LYS A 50 10.36 8.80 -3.02
C LYS A 50 11.60 9.44 -3.66
N ASN A 51 11.39 10.53 -4.41
CA ASN A 51 12.46 11.32 -5.03
C ASN A 51 13.30 10.58 -6.10
N VAL A 52 12.83 9.43 -6.58
CA VAL A 52 13.43 8.74 -7.72
C VAL A 52 12.60 9.03 -8.97
N THR A 53 13.27 9.44 -10.04
CA THR A 53 12.64 9.62 -11.34
C THR A 53 12.80 8.34 -12.17
N LEU A 54 11.68 7.80 -12.64
CA LEU A 54 11.65 6.65 -13.55
C LEU A 54 11.12 7.10 -14.90
N SER A 55 11.87 6.84 -15.97
CA SER A 55 11.47 7.18 -17.33
C SER A 55 11.41 5.96 -18.24
N LEU A 56 10.42 5.91 -19.09
CA LEU A 56 10.22 4.88 -20.12
C LEU A 56 10.17 5.54 -21.49
N THR A 57 10.91 4.99 -22.43
CA THR A 57 10.85 5.40 -23.84
C THR A 57 10.72 4.18 -24.72
N ASP A 58 9.69 4.12 -25.55
CA ASP A 58 9.53 3.13 -26.61
C ASP A 58 9.99 3.72 -27.94
N LYS A 59 11.15 3.29 -28.40
CA LYS A 59 11.72 3.77 -29.66
C LYS A 59 11.02 3.25 -30.91
N ARG A 60 10.05 2.34 -30.77
CA ARG A 60 9.25 1.84 -31.89
C ARG A 60 8.13 2.81 -32.27
N THR A 61 7.60 3.52 -31.25
CA THR A 61 6.46 4.44 -31.38
C THR A 61 6.81 5.90 -31.00
N ASP A 62 8.03 6.13 -30.52
CA ASP A 62 8.49 7.41 -29.93
C ASP A 62 7.67 7.88 -28.73
N GLU A 63 6.92 6.96 -28.09
CA GLU A 63 6.23 7.24 -26.84
C GLU A 63 7.23 7.32 -25.69
N ALA A 64 7.08 8.35 -24.85
CA ALA A 64 7.90 8.54 -23.66
C ALA A 64 7.04 9.04 -22.49
N ILE A 65 7.36 8.57 -21.29
CA ILE A 65 6.73 8.99 -20.03
C ILE A 65 7.76 9.02 -18.92
N GLU A 66 7.56 9.92 -17.97
CA GLU A 66 8.38 10.05 -16.77
C GLU A 66 7.48 10.05 -15.53
N PHE A 67 7.91 9.35 -14.48
CA PHE A 67 7.24 9.27 -13.19
C PHE A 67 8.16 9.79 -12.09
N HIS A 68 7.66 10.69 -11.27
CA HIS A 68 8.34 11.25 -10.11
C HIS A 68 7.33 11.64 -9.04
N TYR A 69 7.46 11.11 -7.82
CA TYR A 69 6.56 11.38 -6.72
C TYR A 69 7.34 11.75 -5.46
N GLU A 70 7.00 12.90 -4.88
CA GLU A 70 7.70 13.43 -3.70
C GLU A 70 7.14 12.85 -2.39
N ASN A 71 5.82 12.58 -2.35
CA ASN A 71 5.13 12.13 -1.15
C ASN A 71 4.90 10.60 -1.10
N GLY A 72 5.41 9.87 -2.08
CA GLY A 72 5.42 8.41 -2.06
C GLY A 72 4.03 7.77 -1.96
N VAL A 73 3.80 6.98 -0.91
CA VAL A 73 2.52 6.25 -0.72
C VAL A 73 1.31 7.19 -0.52
N GLN A 74 1.51 8.45 -0.12
CA GLN A 74 0.45 9.44 -0.04
C GLN A 74 -0.05 9.83 -1.43
N ASP A 75 0.87 10.08 -2.37
CA ASP A 75 0.54 10.36 -3.76
C ASP A 75 -0.13 9.15 -4.40
N PHE A 76 0.27 7.95 -4.01
CA PHE A 76 -0.34 6.71 -4.50
C PHE A 76 -1.81 6.58 -4.06
N VAL A 77 -2.12 6.85 -2.81
CA VAL A 77 -3.52 6.83 -2.33
C VAL A 77 -4.35 7.90 -3.03
N SER A 78 -3.80 9.10 -3.23
CA SER A 78 -4.48 10.15 -4.00
C SER A 78 -4.78 9.70 -5.43
N TYR A 79 -3.84 9.03 -6.08
CA TYR A 79 -4.01 8.44 -7.41
C TYR A 79 -5.12 7.37 -7.44
N LEU A 80 -5.20 6.51 -6.41
CA LEU A 80 -6.26 5.48 -6.31
C LEU A 80 -7.66 6.08 -6.15
N ASN A 81 -7.76 7.32 -5.71
CA ASN A 81 -9.01 8.03 -5.45
C ASN A 81 -9.28 9.19 -6.44
N GLU A 82 -8.48 9.34 -7.51
CA GLU A 82 -8.59 10.52 -8.39
C GLU A 82 -9.98 10.68 -9.03
N ASP A 83 -10.67 9.56 -9.27
CA ASP A 83 -12.02 9.51 -9.86
C ASP A 83 -13.14 9.35 -8.81
N LYS A 84 -12.87 9.57 -7.52
CA LYS A 84 -13.81 9.31 -6.43
C LYS A 84 -14.02 10.54 -5.57
N GLU A 85 -15.21 10.65 -4.98
CA GLU A 85 -15.48 11.65 -3.95
C GLU A 85 -14.81 11.21 -2.64
N THR A 86 -13.85 12.00 -2.18
CA THR A 86 -13.10 11.70 -0.96
C THR A 86 -13.79 12.29 0.26
N LEU A 87 -13.88 11.51 1.33
CA LEU A 87 -14.51 11.88 2.61
C LEU A 87 -13.53 12.36 3.65
N THR A 88 -12.23 12.10 3.45
CA THR A 88 -11.15 12.48 4.36
C THR A 88 -9.96 13.04 3.60
N PRO A 89 -9.07 13.79 4.24
CA PRO A 89 -7.73 13.98 3.72
C PRO A 89 -7.00 12.63 3.66
N VAL A 90 -5.85 12.60 3.02
CA VAL A 90 -4.95 11.43 3.10
C VAL A 90 -4.35 11.38 4.49
N LEU A 91 -4.57 10.28 5.20
CA LEU A 91 -3.92 9.98 6.46
C LEU A 91 -2.62 9.25 6.18
N TYR A 92 -1.54 9.70 6.78
CA TYR A 92 -0.22 9.09 6.63
C TYR A 92 0.38 8.75 7.98
N PHE A 93 0.83 7.52 8.12
CA PHE A 93 1.51 7.03 9.31
C PHE A 93 2.81 6.34 8.90
N GLU A 94 3.85 6.58 9.68
CA GLU A 94 5.12 5.86 9.55
C GLU A 94 5.64 5.47 10.92
N GLY A 95 6.43 4.42 10.96
CA GLY A 95 7.06 3.95 12.18
C GLY A 95 8.07 2.84 11.93
N GLU A 96 8.85 2.56 12.95
CA GLU A 96 9.83 1.49 12.95
C GLU A 96 9.71 0.70 14.26
N ASP A 97 9.72 -0.62 14.15
CA ASP A 97 9.76 -1.53 15.28
C ASP A 97 10.41 -2.85 14.87
N ASN A 98 11.26 -3.43 15.75
CA ASN A 98 12.01 -4.66 15.49
C ASN A 98 12.75 -4.69 14.13
N GLY A 99 13.24 -3.54 13.67
CA GLY A 99 13.93 -3.39 12.38
C GLY A 99 13.00 -3.35 11.16
N PHE A 100 11.68 -3.50 11.36
CA PHE A 100 10.69 -3.28 10.31
C PHE A 100 10.43 -1.79 10.17
N GLN A 101 10.45 -1.27 8.95
CA GLN A 101 9.98 0.07 8.65
C GLN A 101 8.60 -0.04 8.01
N VAL A 102 7.65 0.75 8.49
CA VAL A 102 6.25 0.71 8.06
C VAL A 102 5.84 2.10 7.58
N GLU A 103 5.33 2.18 6.38
CA GLU A 103 4.62 3.35 5.86
C GLU A 103 3.22 2.92 5.43
N VAL A 104 2.22 3.68 5.85
CA VAL A 104 0.84 3.50 5.40
C VAL A 104 0.20 4.85 5.11
N ALA A 105 -0.41 4.95 3.95
CA ALA A 105 -1.32 6.02 3.62
C ALA A 105 -2.71 5.44 3.43
N LEU A 106 -3.73 6.14 3.89
CA LEU A 106 -5.12 5.72 3.73
C LEU A 106 -6.05 6.93 3.57
N GLN A 107 -7.13 6.73 2.85
CA GLN A 107 -8.15 7.74 2.61
C GLN A 107 -9.50 7.08 2.40
N TYR A 108 -10.55 7.65 2.95
CA TYR A 108 -11.91 7.18 2.71
C TYR A 108 -12.57 7.94 1.57
N ASN A 109 -13.34 7.22 0.78
CA ASN A 109 -14.18 7.74 -0.29
C ASN A 109 -15.65 7.30 -0.10
N ASP A 110 -16.53 7.76 -0.95
CA ASP A 110 -17.96 7.48 -0.91
C ASP A 110 -18.34 6.07 -1.42
N GLY A 111 -17.38 5.28 -1.90
CA GLY A 111 -17.59 3.93 -2.41
C GLY A 111 -17.97 2.90 -1.35
N PHE A 112 -18.28 1.70 -1.81
CA PHE A 112 -18.77 0.58 -1.00
C PHE A 112 -17.78 -0.57 -0.85
N SER A 113 -16.64 -0.52 -1.51
CA SER A 113 -15.58 -1.53 -1.45
C SER A 113 -14.28 -0.94 -0.91
N ASP A 114 -13.44 -1.80 -0.34
CA ASP A 114 -12.06 -1.43 -0.01
C ASP A 114 -11.13 -1.68 -1.21
N ASN A 115 -10.04 -0.92 -1.24
CA ASN A 115 -8.93 -1.10 -2.17
C ASN A 115 -7.63 -0.94 -1.40
N ILE A 116 -7.06 -2.06 -0.97
CA ILE A 116 -5.82 -2.09 -0.19
C ILE A 116 -4.71 -2.68 -1.06
N LEU A 117 -3.69 -1.87 -1.32
CA LEU A 117 -2.46 -2.32 -1.96
C LEU A 117 -1.38 -2.48 -0.91
N SER A 118 -0.73 -3.65 -0.87
CA SER A 118 0.34 -3.93 0.08
C SER A 118 1.62 -4.36 -0.60
N PHE A 119 2.75 -3.90 -0.02
CA PHE A 119 4.10 -4.07 -0.56
C PHE A 119 5.07 -4.49 0.54
N VAL A 120 5.98 -5.36 0.20
CA VAL A 120 7.09 -5.81 1.06
C VAL A 120 8.38 -5.66 0.28
N ASN A 121 9.32 -4.86 0.82
CA ASN A 121 10.59 -4.57 0.15
C ASN A 121 10.38 -4.14 -1.32
N ASN A 122 9.41 -3.23 -1.55
CA ASN A 122 9.00 -2.71 -2.85
C ASN A 122 8.42 -3.75 -3.83
N VAL A 123 8.07 -4.94 -3.35
CA VAL A 123 7.37 -5.98 -4.13
C VAL A 123 5.91 -6.02 -3.72
N ARG A 124 5.01 -5.97 -4.70
CA ARG A 124 3.57 -6.05 -4.45
C ARG A 124 3.18 -7.44 -3.96
N THR A 125 2.49 -7.49 -2.84
CA THR A 125 1.90 -8.72 -2.29
C THR A 125 0.43 -8.80 -2.68
N LYS A 126 0.16 -9.41 -3.85
CA LYS A 126 -1.19 -9.44 -4.44
C LYS A 126 -2.20 -10.20 -3.57
N ASP A 127 -1.73 -11.21 -2.86
CA ASP A 127 -2.53 -12.04 -1.95
C ASP A 127 -2.40 -11.57 -0.49
N GLY A 128 -1.85 -10.36 -0.27
CA GLY A 128 -1.71 -9.77 1.05
C GLY A 128 -0.69 -10.48 1.92
N GLY A 129 -1.07 -10.80 3.15
CA GLY A 129 -0.24 -11.49 4.12
C GLY A 129 -0.39 -10.94 5.53
N THR A 130 0.57 -11.28 6.39
CA THR A 130 0.54 -10.94 7.82
C THR A 130 0.56 -9.44 8.09
N HIS A 131 1.26 -8.64 7.29
CA HIS A 131 1.29 -7.18 7.39
C HIS A 131 -0.08 -6.56 7.09
N GLU A 132 -0.77 -7.01 6.04
CA GLU A 132 -2.11 -6.54 5.70
C GLU A 132 -3.14 -6.96 6.74
N THR A 133 -2.98 -8.17 7.30
CA THR A 133 -3.79 -8.62 8.45
C THR A 133 -3.60 -7.70 9.66
N GLY A 134 -2.37 -7.26 9.94
CA GLY A 134 -2.07 -6.30 10.99
C GLY A 134 -2.77 -4.95 10.79
N LEU A 135 -2.73 -4.40 9.56
CA LEU A 135 -3.44 -3.17 9.20
C LEU A 135 -4.95 -3.29 9.43
N LYS A 136 -5.56 -4.35 8.90
CA LYS A 136 -7.00 -4.60 9.03
C LYS A 136 -7.44 -4.79 10.49
N SER A 137 -6.62 -5.49 11.28
CA SER A 137 -6.83 -5.71 12.72
C SER A 137 -6.78 -4.39 13.49
N ALA A 138 -5.76 -3.58 13.26
CA ALA A 138 -5.58 -2.28 13.91
C ALA A 138 -6.77 -1.34 13.63
N ILE A 139 -7.16 -1.19 12.36
CA ILE A 139 -8.31 -0.35 11.99
C ILE A 139 -9.57 -0.81 12.72
N THR A 140 -9.87 -2.11 12.67
CA THR A 140 -11.08 -2.65 13.28
C THR A 140 -11.13 -2.42 14.78
N LYS A 141 -10.03 -2.69 15.48
CA LYS A 141 -9.93 -2.52 16.92
C LYS A 141 -10.06 -1.06 17.33
N VAL A 142 -9.23 -0.20 16.75
CA VAL A 142 -9.17 1.23 17.10
C VAL A 142 -10.50 1.92 16.86
N MET A 143 -11.14 1.64 15.72
CA MET A 143 -12.44 2.23 15.37
C MET A 143 -13.56 1.76 16.33
N ASN A 144 -13.59 0.49 16.70
CA ASN A 144 -14.56 -0.01 17.70
C ASN A 144 -14.31 0.62 19.07
N ASP A 145 -13.06 0.68 19.53
CA ASP A 145 -12.70 1.26 20.82
C ASP A 145 -13.08 2.76 20.88
N TYR A 146 -12.82 3.50 19.81
CA TYR A 146 -13.22 4.91 19.71
C TYR A 146 -14.75 5.06 19.69
N ALA A 147 -15.47 4.25 18.91
CA ALA A 147 -16.91 4.30 18.82
C ALA A 147 -17.60 4.02 20.19
N ARG A 148 -17.03 3.12 20.99
CA ARG A 148 -17.50 2.86 22.35
C ARG A 148 -17.18 3.99 23.31
N LYS A 149 -15.93 4.47 23.28
CA LYS A 149 -15.48 5.56 24.15
C LYS A 149 -16.30 6.84 23.93
N THR A 150 -16.73 7.11 22.70
CA THR A 150 -17.53 8.30 22.36
C THR A 150 -19.03 8.08 22.42
N GLY A 151 -19.51 6.87 22.75
CA GLY A 151 -20.91 6.52 22.86
C GLY A 151 -21.65 6.36 21.51
N LEU A 152 -20.94 6.36 20.38
CA LEU A 152 -21.50 6.07 19.04
C LEU A 152 -21.94 4.60 18.94
N LEU A 153 -21.26 3.69 19.64
CA LEU A 153 -21.73 2.34 19.94
C LEU A 153 -22.08 2.27 21.42
N LYS A 154 -23.33 1.87 21.70
CA LYS A 154 -23.81 1.69 23.06
C LYS A 154 -23.29 0.38 23.64
N GLU A 155 -23.29 0.24 24.96
CA GLU A 155 -22.80 -0.94 25.65
C GLU A 155 -23.46 -2.27 25.18
N LYS A 156 -24.76 -2.21 24.87
CA LYS A 156 -25.54 -3.34 24.34
C LYS A 156 -25.28 -3.67 22.86
N ASP A 157 -24.68 -2.76 22.11
CA ASP A 157 -24.44 -2.97 20.69
C ASP A 157 -23.26 -3.93 20.49
N LYS A 158 -23.32 -4.76 19.46
CA LYS A 158 -22.16 -5.57 19.04
C LYS A 158 -21.11 -4.68 18.38
N ASN A 159 -19.84 -5.08 18.48
CA ASN A 159 -18.79 -4.47 17.70
C ASN A 159 -19.09 -4.61 16.20
N LEU A 160 -18.71 -3.61 15.42
CA LEU A 160 -18.77 -3.67 13.97
C LEU A 160 -17.69 -4.63 13.45
N GLU A 161 -17.97 -5.27 12.33
CA GLU A 161 -17.00 -6.10 11.61
C GLU A 161 -15.95 -5.24 10.89
N GLY A 162 -14.78 -5.81 10.64
CA GLY A 162 -13.73 -5.09 9.92
C GLY A 162 -14.14 -4.64 8.51
N SER A 163 -15.00 -5.41 7.84
CA SER A 163 -15.56 -5.03 6.53
C SER A 163 -16.38 -3.75 6.59
N ASP A 164 -17.12 -3.53 7.70
CA ASP A 164 -17.93 -2.32 7.88
C ASP A 164 -17.05 -1.06 7.95
N TYR A 165 -15.88 -1.16 8.62
CA TYR A 165 -14.92 -0.06 8.72
C TYR A 165 -14.06 0.14 7.47
N ARG A 166 -13.96 -0.86 6.60
CA ARG A 166 -13.19 -0.75 5.36
C ARG A 166 -14.02 -0.35 4.15
N GLU A 167 -15.33 -0.20 4.29
CA GLU A 167 -16.18 0.29 3.20
C GLU A 167 -15.74 1.70 2.76
N GLY A 168 -15.35 1.83 1.50
CA GLY A 168 -14.81 3.06 0.91
C GLY A 168 -13.35 3.37 1.30
N LEU A 169 -12.62 2.42 1.88
CA LEU A 169 -11.21 2.61 2.23
C LEU A 169 -10.30 2.35 1.02
N ALA A 170 -9.51 3.34 0.66
CA ALA A 170 -8.32 3.18 -0.18
C ALA A 170 -7.07 3.27 0.72
N ALA A 171 -6.18 2.29 0.64
CA ALA A 171 -4.97 2.26 1.45
C ALA A 171 -3.78 1.67 0.68
N VAL A 172 -2.61 2.21 0.93
CA VAL A 172 -1.32 1.66 0.49
C VAL A 172 -0.46 1.42 1.73
N LEU A 173 -0.07 0.17 1.91
CA LEU A 173 0.82 -0.29 2.97
C LEU A 173 2.15 -0.72 2.36
N SER A 174 3.23 -0.07 2.72
CA SER A 174 4.59 -0.44 2.32
C SER A 174 5.43 -0.74 3.56
N ILE A 175 6.02 -1.92 3.60
CA ILE A 175 6.92 -2.31 4.69
C ILE A 175 8.28 -2.74 4.15
N LEU A 176 9.33 -2.39 4.89
CA LEU A 176 10.65 -2.95 4.72
C LEU A 176 10.89 -3.97 5.84
N VAL A 177 11.17 -5.19 5.45
CA VAL A 177 11.36 -6.34 6.36
C VAL A 177 12.82 -6.74 6.34
N PRO A 178 13.49 -6.86 7.51
CA PRO A 178 14.85 -7.40 7.61
C PRO A 178 14.92 -8.80 7.01
N GLU A 179 16.04 -9.15 6.39
CA GLU A 179 16.22 -10.42 5.69
C GLU A 179 15.99 -11.63 6.61
N GLU A 180 16.42 -11.55 7.86
CA GLU A 180 16.24 -12.60 8.87
C GLU A 180 14.78 -12.87 9.25
N HIS A 181 13.89 -11.93 8.96
CA HIS A 181 12.45 -12.04 9.22
C HIS A 181 11.61 -12.19 7.96
N LEU A 182 12.24 -12.16 6.78
CA LEU A 182 11.54 -12.17 5.50
C LEU A 182 11.12 -13.59 5.10
N GLN A 183 9.82 -13.85 5.14
CA GLN A 183 9.23 -15.14 4.76
C GLN A 183 8.02 -14.90 3.86
N PHE A 184 8.05 -15.45 2.66
CA PHE A 184 6.92 -15.45 1.73
C PHE A 184 6.28 -16.83 1.64
N GLU A 185 4.97 -16.87 1.43
CA GLU A 185 4.25 -18.09 1.08
C GLU A 185 4.38 -18.34 -0.42
N GLY A 186 5.49 -18.92 -0.88
CA GLY A 186 5.75 -19.30 -2.26
C GLY A 186 6.75 -18.40 -3.00
N GLN A 187 7.19 -18.89 -4.16
CA GLN A 187 8.24 -18.27 -4.99
C GLN A 187 7.81 -16.97 -5.68
N THR A 188 6.52 -16.78 -5.90
CA THR A 188 5.97 -15.57 -6.55
C THR A 188 6.00 -14.34 -5.64
N LYS A 189 6.23 -14.53 -4.32
CA LYS A 189 6.23 -13.47 -3.31
C LYS A 189 4.91 -12.69 -3.20
N ASP A 190 3.82 -13.29 -3.62
CA ASP A 190 2.50 -12.65 -3.63
C ASP A 190 1.88 -12.54 -2.23
N LYS A 191 2.37 -13.33 -1.26
CA LYS A 191 1.86 -13.33 0.12
C LYS A 191 2.97 -13.37 1.15
N LEU A 192 2.94 -12.43 2.10
CA LEU A 192 3.89 -12.41 3.22
C LEU A 192 3.43 -13.34 4.33
N GLY A 193 4.35 -14.24 4.77
CA GLY A 193 4.13 -15.15 5.88
C GLY A 193 4.85 -14.77 7.18
N SER A 194 5.69 -13.74 7.19
CA SER A 194 6.49 -13.30 8.36
C SER A 194 5.64 -13.06 9.60
N PRO A 195 5.78 -13.86 10.69
CA PRO A 195 4.88 -13.75 11.85
C PRO A 195 4.94 -12.40 12.57
N LEU A 196 6.13 -11.78 12.63
CA LEU A 196 6.33 -10.49 13.30
C LEU A 196 5.72 -9.30 12.57
N ALA A 197 5.49 -9.40 11.26
CA ALA A 197 4.94 -8.30 10.49
C ALA A 197 3.54 -7.89 10.97
N ARG A 198 2.72 -8.87 11.42
CA ARG A 198 1.37 -8.58 11.93
C ARG A 198 1.39 -7.71 13.18
N PRO A 199 2.03 -8.09 14.30
CA PRO A 199 2.03 -7.28 15.51
C PRO A 199 2.75 -5.94 15.33
N VAL A 200 3.81 -5.87 14.50
CA VAL A 200 4.51 -4.62 14.21
C VAL A 200 3.59 -3.62 13.51
N VAL A 201 2.94 -4.03 12.41
CA VAL A 201 2.02 -3.15 11.67
C VAL A 201 0.81 -2.80 12.53
N ASP A 202 0.22 -3.79 13.23
CA ASP A 202 -0.92 -3.55 14.15
C ASP A 202 -0.57 -2.50 15.21
N GLY A 203 0.57 -2.63 15.89
CA GLY A 203 1.00 -1.69 16.93
C GLY A 203 1.20 -0.26 16.40
N ILE A 204 1.98 -0.10 15.33
CA ILE A 204 2.25 1.21 14.75
C ILE A 204 0.97 1.89 14.27
N VAL A 205 0.14 1.17 13.53
CA VAL A 205 -1.12 1.73 12.99
C VAL A 205 -2.10 2.04 14.11
N ALA A 206 -2.24 1.14 15.11
CA ALA A 206 -3.15 1.34 16.24
C ALA A 206 -2.81 2.61 17.02
N ASP A 207 -1.54 2.83 17.33
CA ASP A 207 -1.09 4.02 18.06
C ASP A 207 -1.37 5.30 17.28
N LYS A 208 -0.96 5.34 16.02
CA LYS A 208 -1.10 6.54 15.17
C LYS A 208 -2.56 6.84 14.84
N LEU A 209 -3.35 5.82 14.52
CA LEU A 209 -4.78 5.99 14.21
C LEU A 209 -5.57 6.42 15.45
N THR A 210 -5.28 5.86 16.63
CA THR A 210 -5.92 6.28 17.89
C THR A 210 -5.70 7.76 18.13
N PHE A 211 -4.45 8.22 18.00
CA PHE A 211 -4.10 9.62 18.18
C PHE A 211 -4.82 10.52 17.17
N PHE A 212 -4.82 10.12 15.89
CA PHE A 212 -5.51 10.85 14.83
C PHE A 212 -7.02 11.01 15.10
N LEU A 213 -7.71 9.94 15.52
CA LEU A 213 -9.15 9.99 15.80
C LEU A 213 -9.45 10.89 16.99
N MET A 214 -8.60 10.90 18.00
CA MET A 214 -8.76 11.78 19.18
C MET A 214 -8.63 13.26 18.82
N GLU A 215 -7.73 13.59 17.89
CA GLU A 215 -7.54 14.97 17.43
C GLU A 215 -8.59 15.43 16.41
N ASN A 216 -9.25 14.50 15.71
CA ASN A 216 -10.18 14.78 14.62
C ASN A 216 -11.56 14.17 14.88
N GLY A 217 -12.17 14.53 16.02
CA GLY A 217 -13.38 13.90 16.55
C GLY A 217 -14.59 13.97 15.61
N GLU A 218 -14.79 15.07 14.88
CA GLU A 218 -15.89 15.19 13.92
C GLU A 218 -15.72 14.22 12.74
N LEU A 219 -14.53 14.21 12.14
CA LEU A 219 -14.18 13.29 11.05
C LEU A 219 -14.28 11.83 11.51
N ALA A 220 -13.76 11.51 12.69
CA ALA A 220 -13.85 10.17 13.29
C ALA A 220 -15.31 9.74 13.46
N SER A 221 -16.16 10.63 13.99
CA SER A 221 -17.60 10.36 14.15
C SER A 221 -18.30 10.10 12.83
N ASN A 222 -17.96 10.85 11.78
CA ASN A 222 -18.52 10.65 10.45
C ASN A 222 -18.12 9.30 9.85
N LEU A 223 -16.85 8.89 9.99
CA LEU A 223 -16.39 7.58 9.54
C LEU A 223 -17.11 6.44 10.29
N ILE A 224 -17.29 6.55 11.60
CA ILE A 224 -18.00 5.53 12.38
C ILE A 224 -19.48 5.46 11.98
N ARG A 225 -20.14 6.61 11.75
CA ARG A 225 -21.52 6.62 11.25
C ARG A 225 -21.65 5.95 9.88
N LYS A 226 -20.65 6.16 8.98
CA LYS A 226 -20.59 5.44 7.70
C LYS A 226 -20.50 3.92 7.92
N ALA A 227 -19.63 3.48 8.82
CA ALA A 227 -19.48 2.07 9.16
C ALA A 227 -20.75 1.45 9.79
N ILE A 228 -21.47 2.21 10.63
CA ILE A 228 -22.76 1.79 11.18
C ILE A 228 -23.79 1.58 10.07
N LYS A 229 -23.87 2.49 9.09
CA LYS A 229 -24.73 2.32 7.91
C LYS A 229 -24.36 1.08 7.09
N ALA A 230 -23.06 0.81 6.90
CA ALA A 230 -22.58 -0.38 6.23
C ALA A 230 -23.02 -1.68 6.94
N ARG A 231 -22.86 -1.72 8.27
CA ARG A 231 -23.39 -2.83 9.10
C ARG A 231 -24.90 -3.00 8.90
N ASP A 232 -25.68 -1.95 8.99
CA ASP A 232 -27.13 -2.02 8.90
C ASP A 232 -27.57 -2.54 7.52
N ALA A 233 -26.91 -2.11 6.45
CA ALA A 233 -27.14 -2.61 5.10
C ALA A 233 -26.78 -4.10 4.98
N ARG A 234 -25.63 -4.52 5.50
CA ARG A 234 -25.18 -5.91 5.51
C ARG A 234 -26.14 -6.82 6.30
N GLU A 235 -26.61 -6.37 7.47
CA GLU A 235 -27.56 -7.11 8.27
C GLU A 235 -28.95 -7.22 7.62
N ALA A 236 -29.38 -6.16 6.94
CA ALA A 236 -30.63 -6.19 6.18
C ALA A 236 -30.59 -7.18 5.00
N ALA A 237 -29.44 -7.27 4.32
CA ALA A 237 -29.24 -8.20 3.20
C ALA A 237 -29.17 -9.68 3.62
N ARG A 238 -28.94 -9.97 4.92
CA ARG A 238 -28.88 -11.34 5.48
C ARG A 238 -30.23 -11.85 6.00
N LYS A 239 -31.26 -11.00 6.05
CA LYS A 239 -32.65 -11.34 6.45
C LYS A 239 -33.48 -11.78 5.25
#